data_dacbf2359a497cb028d3bc2d7becaf86
#
_entry.id   dacbf2359a497cb028d3bc2d7becaf86
#
_cell.length_a   1.000
_cell.length_b   1.000
_cell.length_c   1.000
_cell.angle_alpha   90.00
_cell.angle_beta   90.00
_cell.angle_gamma   90.00
#
_symmetry.space_group_name_H-M   'P 1'
#
loop_
_entity.id
_entity.type
_entity.pdbx_description
1 polymer ?
#
loop_
_entity_poly.entity_id
_entity_poly.type
_entity_poly.pdbx_seq_one_letter_code
_entity_poly.pdbx_strand_id
1 'polypeptide(L)'
;MLIKSYQVLACKWRPKSFSEVVGQEHVLKILSNALSLGRVHHAYLLSGTRGVGKTSIARLLAKGLNCETGITATPCGVCDNCRDIEQGRFVDLLEIDAASRTKVEDTREILDNIQYLPTKGRFKVYLIDEVHMLSRCLHLNVLDSTLGFYAKGR
;
A
#
# COMPACT_ATOMS: atom_id res chain seq x y z
N MET A 1 -19.38 12.56 26.73
CA MET A 1 -20.09 11.60 25.90
C MET A 1 -19.08 11.01 24.91
N LEU A 2 -18.52 9.83 25.24
CA LEU A 2 -17.53 9.18 24.38
C LEU A 2 -18.25 8.54 23.20
N ILE A 3 -18.14 9.16 22.03
CA ILE A 3 -18.55 8.55 20.77
C ILE A 3 -17.58 7.38 20.52
N LYS A 4 -17.97 6.16 20.88
CA LYS A 4 -17.27 4.96 20.41
C LYS A 4 -17.36 4.96 18.89
N SER A 5 -16.28 5.34 18.23
CA SER A 5 -16.17 5.19 16.78
C SER A 5 -16.37 3.71 16.45
N TYR A 6 -17.43 3.38 15.76
CA TYR A 6 -17.72 2.04 15.29
C TYR A 6 -16.62 1.66 14.28
N GLN A 7 -15.67 0.87 14.73
CA GLN A 7 -14.58 0.40 13.90
C GLN A 7 -14.95 -0.98 13.36
N VAL A 8 -14.98 -1.12 12.04
CA VAL A 8 -15.26 -2.41 11.39
C VAL A 8 -14.26 -3.45 11.86
N LEU A 9 -14.72 -4.64 12.25
CA LEU A 9 -13.88 -5.73 12.80
C LEU A 9 -12.67 -6.05 11.90
N ALA A 10 -12.86 -6.02 10.59
CA ALA A 10 -11.79 -6.24 9.62
C ALA A 10 -10.64 -5.20 9.71
N CYS A 11 -10.93 -3.99 10.17
CA CYS A 11 -9.91 -2.97 10.40
C CYS A 11 -9.23 -3.16 11.76
N LYS A 12 -9.98 -3.62 12.77
CA LYS A 12 -9.47 -3.84 14.13
C LYS A 12 -8.43 -4.96 14.20
N TRP A 13 -8.63 -6.04 13.42
CA TRP A 13 -7.76 -7.22 13.39
C TRP A 13 -6.73 -7.21 12.28
N ARG A 14 -6.55 -6.08 11.61
CA ARG A 14 -5.53 -5.94 10.57
C ARG A 14 -4.14 -5.98 11.21
N PRO A 15 -3.18 -6.78 10.68
CA PRO A 15 -1.83 -6.86 11.23
C PRO A 15 -1.15 -5.47 11.20
N LYS A 16 -0.46 -5.13 12.27
CA LYS A 16 0.22 -3.84 12.46
C LYS A 16 1.70 -3.89 12.12
N SER A 17 2.27 -5.09 12.09
CA SER A 17 3.66 -5.38 11.75
C SER A 17 3.77 -6.59 10.83
N PHE A 18 4.91 -6.73 10.15
CA PHE A 18 5.18 -7.90 9.30
C PHE A 18 5.17 -9.22 10.11
N SER A 19 5.55 -9.18 11.37
CA SER A 19 5.57 -10.35 12.27
C SER A 19 4.18 -10.86 12.67
N GLU A 20 3.16 -10.02 12.57
CA GLU A 20 1.77 -10.38 12.87
C GLU A 20 1.04 -11.00 11.67
N VAL A 21 1.63 -10.92 10.49
CA VAL A 21 1.03 -11.50 9.29
C VAL A 21 1.24 -13.00 9.28
N VAL A 22 0.16 -13.76 9.25
CA VAL A 22 0.18 -15.22 9.19
C VAL A 22 0.19 -15.68 7.73
N GLY A 23 1.12 -16.57 7.40
CA GLY A 23 1.30 -17.07 6.04
C GLY A 23 2.17 -16.17 5.18
N GLN A 24 2.50 -16.63 3.97
CA GLN A 24 3.32 -15.91 2.98
C GLN A 24 4.71 -15.50 3.49
N GLU A 25 5.33 -16.29 4.34
CA GLU A 25 6.60 -16.00 5.01
C GLU A 25 7.71 -15.60 4.05
N HIS A 26 7.76 -16.22 2.86
CA HIS A 26 8.76 -15.90 1.84
C HIS A 26 8.59 -14.47 1.29
N VAL A 27 7.36 -14.01 1.06
CA VAL A 27 7.07 -12.65 0.58
C VAL A 27 7.43 -11.64 1.67
N LEU A 28 7.01 -11.92 2.91
CA LEU A 28 7.30 -11.06 4.05
C LEU A 28 8.80 -10.92 4.28
N LYS A 29 9.57 -12.01 4.16
CA LYS A 29 11.02 -12.01 4.28
C LYS A 29 11.69 -11.18 3.19
N ILE A 30 11.24 -11.28 1.93
CA ILE A 30 11.77 -10.49 0.82
C ILE A 30 11.52 -9.00 1.05
N LEU A 31 10.28 -8.62 1.40
CA LEU A 31 9.92 -7.22 1.64
C LEU A 31 10.65 -6.64 2.86
N SER A 32 10.73 -7.41 3.94
CA SER A 32 11.45 -7.02 5.15
C SER A 32 12.94 -6.79 4.87
N ASN A 33 13.59 -7.67 4.12
CA ASN A 33 14.98 -7.52 3.71
C ASN A 33 15.17 -6.29 2.80
N ALA A 34 14.27 -6.07 1.86
CA ALA A 34 14.34 -4.91 0.97
C ALA A 34 14.26 -3.59 1.76
N LEU A 35 13.36 -3.50 2.75
CA LEU A 35 13.24 -2.34 3.65
C LEU A 35 14.50 -2.17 4.50
N SER A 36 15.01 -3.24 5.11
CA SER A 36 16.19 -3.20 5.99
C SER A 36 17.46 -2.79 5.24
N LEU A 37 17.57 -3.18 3.98
CA LEU A 37 18.71 -2.81 3.11
C LEU A 37 18.53 -1.45 2.42
N GLY A 38 17.37 -0.80 2.57
CA GLY A 38 17.03 0.42 1.84
C GLY A 38 16.93 0.24 0.33
N ARG A 39 16.83 -1.00 -0.15
CA ARG A 39 16.74 -1.37 -1.58
C ARG A 39 15.32 -1.71 -1.97
N VAL A 40 14.44 -0.73 -1.83
CA VAL A 40 13.03 -0.90 -2.17
C VAL A 40 12.82 -0.59 -3.64
N HIS A 41 12.19 -1.51 -4.37
CA HIS A 41 11.82 -1.28 -5.75
C HIS A 41 10.66 -0.28 -5.80
N HIS A 42 10.59 0.52 -6.87
CA HIS A 42 9.53 1.54 -7.04
C HIS A 42 8.15 0.94 -7.31
N ALA A 43 8.08 -0.33 -7.76
CA ALA A 43 6.82 -1.01 -8.04
C ALA A 43 6.86 -2.48 -7.61
N TYR A 44 5.78 -2.96 -7.02
CA TYR A 44 5.53 -4.35 -6.69
C TYR A 44 4.17 -4.78 -7.21
N LEU A 45 4.08 -6.03 -7.63
CA LEU A 45 2.85 -6.66 -8.03
C LEU A 45 2.55 -7.82 -7.07
N LEU A 46 1.51 -7.67 -6.26
CA LEU A 46 1.08 -8.68 -5.30
C LEU A 46 -0.06 -9.49 -5.91
N SER A 47 0.23 -10.70 -6.35
CA SER A 47 -0.77 -11.62 -6.91
C SER A 47 -1.22 -12.65 -5.87
N GLY A 48 -2.42 -13.16 -6.02
CA GLY A 48 -3.01 -14.15 -5.13
C GLY A 48 -4.52 -14.02 -5.02
N THR A 49 -5.18 -15.02 -4.46
CA THR A 49 -6.65 -15.04 -4.28
C THR A 49 -7.12 -13.89 -3.38
N ARG A 50 -8.41 -13.59 -3.42
CA ARG A 50 -9.01 -12.62 -2.49
C ARG A 50 -8.85 -13.09 -1.04
N GLY A 51 -8.62 -12.15 -0.12
CA GLY A 51 -8.51 -12.45 1.31
C GLY A 51 -7.15 -12.91 1.80
N VAL A 52 -6.14 -13.10 0.93
CA VAL A 52 -4.78 -13.50 1.35
C VAL A 52 -3.94 -12.39 1.99
N GLY A 53 -4.51 -11.21 2.22
CA GLY A 53 -3.83 -10.12 2.92
C GLY A 53 -2.99 -9.18 2.05
N LYS A 54 -3.14 -9.19 0.70
CA LYS A 54 -2.36 -8.30 -0.20
C LYS A 54 -2.39 -6.84 0.23
N THR A 55 -3.58 -6.29 0.48
CA THR A 55 -3.75 -4.90 0.90
C THR A 55 -3.12 -4.63 2.27
N SER A 56 -3.16 -5.60 3.19
CA SER A 56 -2.51 -5.48 4.50
C SER A 56 -0.99 -5.42 4.36
N ILE A 57 -0.40 -6.29 3.55
CA ILE A 57 1.05 -6.30 3.25
C ILE A 57 1.46 -4.98 2.59
N ALA A 58 0.69 -4.51 1.61
CA ALA A 58 0.97 -3.25 0.93
C ALA A 58 0.93 -2.04 1.87
N ARG A 59 -0.02 -1.99 2.81
CA ARG A 59 -0.06 -0.94 3.84
C ARG A 59 1.10 -1.03 4.83
N LEU A 60 1.52 -2.25 5.20
CA LEU A 60 2.72 -2.43 6.03
C LEU A 60 3.98 -1.94 5.31
N LEU A 61 4.08 -2.19 4.01
CA LEU A 61 5.17 -1.67 3.18
C LEU A 61 5.13 -0.13 3.15
N ALA A 62 3.95 0.48 2.97
CA ALA A 62 3.78 1.92 3.03
C ALA A 62 4.19 2.52 4.39
N LYS A 63 3.85 1.85 5.50
CA LYS A 63 4.33 2.23 6.84
C LYS A 63 5.85 2.15 6.95
N GLY A 64 6.45 1.06 6.48
CA GLY A 64 7.89 0.85 6.49
C GLY A 64 8.66 1.92 5.72
N LEU A 65 8.10 2.42 4.61
CA LEU A 65 8.68 3.48 3.79
C LEU A 65 8.53 4.87 4.42
N ASN A 66 7.41 5.13 5.08
CA ASN A 66 7.02 6.46 5.55
C ASN A 66 7.11 6.66 7.08
N CYS A 67 7.58 5.66 7.83
CA CYS A 67 7.78 5.79 9.26
C CYS A 67 8.76 6.93 9.56
N GLU A 68 8.45 7.80 10.53
CA GLU A 68 9.31 8.94 10.89
C GLU A 68 10.69 8.50 11.38
N THR A 69 10.82 7.29 11.93
CA THR A 69 12.12 6.73 12.36
C THR A 69 13.06 6.39 11.21
N GLY A 70 12.57 6.29 9.99
CA GLY A 70 13.34 5.93 8.81
C GLY A 70 12.66 4.85 7.98
N ILE A 71 13.32 4.43 6.89
CA ILE A 71 12.91 3.24 6.13
C ILE A 71 13.24 2.03 6.98
N THR A 72 12.22 1.23 7.32
CA THR A 72 12.38 0.12 8.26
C THR A 72 11.40 -1.02 7.99
N ALA A 73 11.83 -2.25 8.27
CA ALA A 73 10.95 -3.42 8.29
C ALA A 73 10.07 -3.48 9.56
N THR A 74 10.41 -2.69 10.59
CA THR A 74 9.68 -2.62 11.86
C THR A 74 9.20 -1.19 12.10
N PRO A 75 8.13 -0.73 11.43
CA PRO A 75 7.60 0.61 11.64
C PRO A 75 7.15 0.77 13.10
N CYS A 76 7.38 1.96 13.67
CA CYS A 76 7.14 2.21 15.09
C CYS A 76 5.67 2.10 15.51
N GLY A 77 4.72 2.28 14.60
CA GLY A 77 3.28 2.19 14.85
C GLY A 77 2.68 3.36 15.66
N VAL A 78 3.52 4.25 16.19
CA VAL A 78 3.09 5.33 17.10
C VAL A 78 3.23 6.74 16.52
N CYS A 79 4.09 6.95 15.52
CA CYS A 79 4.23 8.25 14.87
C CYS A 79 2.98 8.60 14.04
N ASP A 80 2.84 9.87 13.71
CA ASP A 80 1.66 10.37 12.99
C ASP A 80 1.50 9.69 11.63
N ASN A 81 2.58 9.47 10.89
CA ASN A 81 2.54 8.78 9.61
C ASN A 81 2.03 7.33 9.75
N CYS A 82 2.52 6.58 10.74
CA CYS A 82 2.06 5.21 10.98
C CYS A 82 0.59 5.15 11.37
N ARG A 83 0.13 6.08 12.22
CA ARG A 83 -1.28 6.18 12.64
C ARG A 83 -2.19 6.56 11.47
N ASP A 84 -1.79 7.55 10.69
CA ASP A 84 -2.57 8.01 9.53
C ASP A 84 -2.71 6.92 8.47
N ILE A 85 -1.64 6.15 8.19
CA ILE A 85 -1.67 5.00 7.28
C ILE A 85 -2.61 3.92 7.82
N GLU A 86 -2.54 3.60 9.12
CA GLU A 86 -3.39 2.60 9.75
C GLU A 86 -4.87 2.98 9.66
N GLN A 87 -5.18 4.26 9.82
CA GLN A 87 -6.53 4.81 9.75
C GLN A 87 -7.00 5.12 8.32
N GLY A 88 -6.13 4.94 7.31
CA GLY A 88 -6.45 5.23 5.91
C GLY A 88 -6.60 6.72 5.60
N ARG A 89 -5.96 7.60 6.41
CA ARG A 89 -6.03 9.07 6.26
C ARG A 89 -4.71 9.71 5.82
N PHE A 90 -3.71 8.89 5.52
CA PHE A 90 -2.40 9.40 5.11
C PHE A 90 -2.49 10.00 3.70
N VAL A 91 -2.12 11.28 3.57
CA VAL A 91 -2.28 12.07 2.34
C VAL A 91 -1.48 11.49 1.16
N ASP A 92 -0.30 10.94 1.45
CA ASP A 92 0.59 10.37 0.43
C ASP A 92 0.36 8.86 0.19
N LEU A 93 -0.73 8.29 0.73
CA LEU A 93 -1.18 6.94 0.44
C LEU A 93 -2.53 6.99 -0.29
N LEU A 94 -2.52 6.70 -1.58
CA LEU A 94 -3.72 6.67 -2.41
C LEU A 94 -4.11 5.22 -2.69
N GLU A 95 -5.31 4.84 -2.27
CA GLU A 95 -5.89 3.54 -2.56
C GLU A 95 -6.91 3.69 -3.69
N ILE A 96 -6.68 2.98 -4.77
CA ILE A 96 -7.45 3.07 -6.01
C ILE A 96 -7.99 1.68 -6.34
N ASP A 97 -9.29 1.58 -6.50
CA ASP A 97 -9.94 0.40 -7.05
C ASP A 97 -10.11 0.58 -8.56
N ALA A 98 -9.30 -0.15 -9.34
CA ALA A 98 -9.34 -0.09 -10.79
C ALA A 98 -10.64 -0.65 -11.38
N ALA A 99 -11.36 -1.52 -10.66
CA ALA A 99 -12.64 -2.04 -11.11
C ALA A 99 -13.75 -0.99 -11.07
N SER A 100 -13.67 -0.04 -10.14
CA SER A 100 -14.64 1.07 -10.05
C SER A 100 -14.28 2.26 -10.94
N ARG A 101 -13.06 2.33 -11.44
CA ARG A 101 -12.52 3.42 -12.28
C ARG A 101 -12.20 2.89 -13.69
N THR A 102 -13.21 2.67 -14.48
CA THR A 102 -13.08 2.08 -15.83
C THR A 102 -12.85 3.09 -16.94
N LYS A 103 -12.89 4.39 -16.64
CA LYS A 103 -12.72 5.46 -17.64
C LYS A 103 -11.24 5.80 -17.85
N VAL A 104 -10.88 6.08 -19.08
CA VAL A 104 -9.53 6.49 -19.47
C VAL A 104 -9.11 7.81 -18.78
N GLU A 105 -10.07 8.69 -18.53
CA GLU A 105 -9.87 9.95 -17.83
C GLU A 105 -9.40 9.74 -16.39
N ASP A 106 -9.99 8.79 -15.66
CA ASP A 106 -9.62 8.45 -14.28
C ASP A 106 -8.17 7.95 -14.21
N THR A 107 -7.74 7.17 -15.20
CA THR A 107 -6.35 6.69 -15.29
C THR A 107 -5.37 7.82 -15.56
N ARG A 108 -5.73 8.77 -16.42
CA ARG A 108 -4.89 9.95 -16.71
C ARG A 108 -4.71 10.82 -15.47
N GLU A 109 -5.77 11.07 -14.71
CA GLU A 109 -5.72 11.83 -13.45
C GLU A 109 -4.73 11.18 -12.45
N ILE A 110 -4.74 9.85 -12.36
CA ILE A 110 -3.79 9.11 -11.51
C ILE A 110 -2.36 9.32 -12.00
N LEU A 111 -2.12 9.18 -13.32
CA LEU A 111 -0.79 9.36 -13.92
C LEU A 111 -0.27 10.79 -13.75
N ASP A 112 -1.12 11.78 -13.88
CA ASP A 112 -0.78 13.18 -13.64
C ASP A 112 -0.40 13.42 -12.18
N ASN A 113 -1.11 12.80 -11.26
CA ASN A 113 -0.82 12.89 -9.82
C ASN A 113 0.50 12.19 -9.42
N ILE A 114 0.96 11.19 -10.18
CA ILE A 114 2.25 10.51 -9.93
C ILE A 114 3.43 11.46 -10.11
N GLN A 115 3.30 12.51 -10.92
CA GLN A 115 4.38 13.46 -11.19
C GLN A 115 4.75 14.29 -9.96
N TYR A 116 3.81 14.52 -9.05
CA TYR A 116 4.02 15.36 -7.88
C TYR A 116 4.76 14.62 -6.75
N LEU A 117 5.62 15.35 -6.06
CA LEU A 117 6.36 14.84 -4.91
C LEU A 117 5.43 14.58 -3.72
N PRO A 118 5.85 13.72 -2.76
CA PRO A 118 5.13 13.51 -1.52
C PRO A 118 4.96 14.83 -0.73
N THR A 119 3.81 14.99 -0.09
CA THR A 119 3.48 16.17 0.70
C THR A 119 4.02 16.05 2.13
N LYS A 120 3.71 14.96 2.82
CA LYS A 120 4.06 14.71 4.22
C LYS A 120 5.10 13.61 4.37
N GLY A 121 4.97 12.53 3.62
CA GLY A 121 5.84 11.36 3.68
C GLY A 121 7.17 11.51 2.96
N ARG A 122 8.00 10.48 3.05
CA ARG A 122 9.18 10.31 2.18
C ARG A 122 8.80 9.79 0.81
N PHE A 123 7.76 8.95 0.77
CA PHE A 123 7.28 8.32 -0.46
C PHE A 123 5.79 8.56 -0.62
N LYS A 124 5.39 8.90 -1.83
CA LYS A 124 4.00 8.88 -2.26
C LYS A 124 3.69 7.48 -2.78
N VAL A 125 2.71 6.82 -2.17
CA VAL A 125 2.40 5.41 -2.42
C VAL A 125 1.02 5.29 -3.06
N TYR A 126 0.95 4.51 -4.12
CA TYR A 126 -0.30 4.17 -4.82
C TYR A 126 -0.55 2.68 -4.64
N LEU A 127 -1.70 2.33 -4.09
CA LEU A 127 -2.22 0.97 -4.04
C LEU A 127 -3.33 0.86 -5.06
N ILE A 128 -3.14 0.03 -6.08
CA ILE A 128 -4.10 -0.14 -7.16
C ILE A 128 -4.65 -1.55 -7.05
N ASP A 129 -5.87 -1.68 -6.55
CA ASP A 129 -6.55 -2.97 -6.48
C ASP A 129 -7.14 -3.33 -7.84
N GLU A 130 -7.20 -4.62 -8.14
CA GLU A 130 -7.66 -5.16 -9.43
C GLU A 130 -6.94 -4.52 -10.63
N VAL A 131 -5.61 -4.36 -10.52
CA VAL A 131 -4.76 -3.64 -11.50
C VAL A 131 -4.89 -4.19 -12.92
N HIS A 132 -5.28 -5.47 -13.08
CA HIS A 132 -5.56 -6.09 -14.38
C HIS A 132 -6.70 -5.39 -15.15
N MET A 133 -7.60 -4.69 -14.44
CA MET A 133 -8.66 -3.89 -15.10
C MET A 133 -8.12 -2.67 -15.83
N LEU A 134 -6.92 -2.20 -15.48
CA LEU A 134 -6.21 -1.13 -16.19
C LEU A 134 -5.44 -1.64 -17.41
N SER A 135 -5.39 -2.94 -17.63
CA SER A 135 -4.50 -3.60 -18.61
C SER A 135 -4.72 -3.19 -20.06
N ARG A 136 -5.91 -2.68 -20.42
CA ARG A 136 -6.18 -2.16 -21.77
C ARG A 136 -5.29 -0.98 -22.15
N CYS A 137 -4.81 -0.21 -21.17
CA CYS A 137 -3.90 0.92 -21.38
C CYS A 137 -2.42 0.56 -21.15
N LEU A 138 -2.13 -0.52 -20.42
CA LEU A 138 -0.77 -0.84 -19.96
C LEU A 138 -0.20 -2.14 -20.54
N HIS A 139 -0.91 -2.85 -21.42
CA HIS A 139 -0.51 -4.16 -21.99
C HIS A 139 0.01 -5.20 -20.96
N LEU A 140 -0.43 -5.11 -19.72
CA LEU A 140 -0.08 -6.08 -18.68
C LEU A 140 -1.07 -7.24 -18.73
N ASN A 141 -0.67 -8.36 -19.29
CA ASN A 141 -1.37 -9.63 -19.14
C ASN A 141 -1.20 -10.14 -17.70
N VAL A 142 -1.95 -9.56 -16.77
CA VAL A 142 -1.91 -9.93 -15.37
C VAL A 142 -3.13 -10.77 -15.03
N LEU A 143 -2.89 -11.90 -14.39
CA LEU A 143 -3.93 -12.82 -13.90
C LEU A 143 -4.84 -12.15 -12.87
N ASP A 144 -6.05 -12.67 -12.74
CA ASP A 144 -7.09 -12.18 -11.83
C ASP A 144 -6.61 -11.87 -10.40
N SER A 145 -7.23 -10.89 -9.76
CA SER A 145 -7.02 -10.51 -8.35
C SER A 145 -5.59 -10.04 -8.02
N THR A 146 -5.10 -9.03 -8.72
CA THR A 146 -3.76 -8.48 -8.52
C THR A 146 -3.81 -7.09 -7.92
N LEU A 147 -2.99 -6.83 -6.90
CA LEU A 147 -2.76 -5.52 -6.30
C LEU A 147 -1.44 -4.94 -6.81
N GLY A 148 -1.50 -3.77 -7.44
CA GLY A 148 -0.33 -2.99 -7.78
C GLY A 148 0.08 -2.08 -6.62
N PHE A 149 1.36 -2.03 -6.33
CA PHE A 149 1.97 -1.10 -5.39
C PHE A 149 3.02 -0.28 -6.14
N TYR A 150 2.92 1.04 -6.06
CA TYR A 150 3.90 1.95 -6.63
C TYR A 150 4.30 3.00 -5.61
N ALA A 151 5.60 3.27 -5.45
CA ALA A 151 6.12 4.26 -4.54
C ALA A 151 7.09 5.21 -5.25
N LYS A 152 6.87 6.51 -5.09
CA LYS A 152 7.75 7.57 -5.59
C LYS A 152 8.36 8.29 -4.38
N GLY A 153 9.69 8.25 -4.28
CA GLY A 153 10.46 9.01 -3.29
C GLY A 153 10.70 10.46 -3.70
N ARG A 154 11.19 11.24 -2.75
CA ARG A 154 11.74 12.59 -2.96
C ARG A 154 13.07 12.52 -3.66
#